data_919664d59547baa30ef8bf2e18b70a4e
#
_entry.id   919664d59547baa30ef8bf2e18b70a4e
#
_cell.length_a   1.000
_cell.length_b   1.000
_cell.length_c   1.000
_cell.angle_alpha   90.00
_cell.angle_beta   90.00
_cell.angle_gamma   90.00
#
_symmetry.space_group_name_H-M   'P 1'
#
loop_
_entity.id
_entity.type
_entity.pdbx_description
1 polymer ?
#
loop_
_entity_poly.entity_id
_entity_poly.type
_entity_poly.pdbx_seq_one_letter_code
_entity_poly.pdbx_strand_id
1 'polypeptide(L)'
;LISEPMARLGAKVTGIDASEKNINIAKMHSMESGLKINYVNTSPEKLEDFETYDVILNLEIVEHVDNVDLYIKSCQKLLKKNGLMFTATLNRSLTSYIKAIIGAEYILRWLPIGTHDWNKFLKPEELESYLTKEKLITQDISGLKFNPFNKRWKKSSDLSVNYIICSLKN
;
A
#
# COMPACT_ATOMS: atom_id res chain seq x y z
N LEU A 1 -3.61 9.09 5.47
CA LEU A 1 -3.92 9.84 4.22
C LEU A 1 -5.08 9.20 3.42
N ILE A 2 -5.05 7.89 3.18
CA ILE A 2 -6.06 7.17 2.35
C ILE A 2 -7.37 6.91 3.10
N SER A 3 -7.31 6.67 4.40
CA SER A 3 -8.49 6.30 5.21
C SER A 3 -9.60 7.35 5.15
N GLU A 4 -9.25 8.63 5.20
CA GLU A 4 -10.25 9.70 5.17
C GLU A 4 -10.97 9.84 3.81
N PRO A 5 -10.27 9.86 2.66
CA PRO A 5 -10.95 9.81 1.36
C PRO A 5 -11.91 8.64 1.23
N MET A 6 -11.53 7.44 1.71
CA MET A 6 -12.43 6.28 1.69
C MET A 6 -13.65 6.47 2.58
N ALA A 7 -13.46 7.00 3.80
CA ALA A 7 -14.57 7.31 4.71
C ALA A 7 -15.51 8.38 4.13
N ARG A 8 -14.98 9.41 3.45
CA ARG A 8 -15.79 10.43 2.74
C ARG A 8 -16.61 9.84 1.59
N LEU A 9 -16.13 8.75 0.98
CA LEU A 9 -16.88 8.00 -0.04
C LEU A 9 -17.91 7.02 0.56
N GLY A 10 -18.06 6.99 1.89
CA GLY A 10 -19.05 6.19 2.59
C GLY A 10 -18.58 4.81 3.06
N ALA A 11 -17.29 4.50 2.94
CA ALA A 11 -16.76 3.24 3.45
C ALA A 11 -16.69 3.21 4.98
N LYS A 12 -16.97 2.05 5.60
CA LYS A 12 -16.58 1.76 6.99
C LYS A 12 -15.10 1.44 6.99
N VAL A 13 -14.27 2.32 7.54
CA VAL A 13 -12.81 2.22 7.43
C VAL A 13 -12.18 1.82 8.75
N THR A 14 -11.30 0.83 8.70
CA THR A 14 -10.31 0.52 9.74
C THR A 14 -8.92 0.82 9.19
N GLY A 15 -8.21 1.73 9.82
CA GLY A 15 -6.82 2.07 9.50
C GLY A 15 -5.88 1.46 10.54
N ILE A 16 -4.85 0.78 10.08
CA ILE A 16 -3.83 0.19 10.96
C ILE A 16 -2.44 0.73 10.63
N ASP A 17 -1.62 0.86 11.65
CA ASP A 17 -0.19 1.22 11.53
C ASP A 17 0.55 0.68 12.74
N ALA A 18 1.77 0.17 12.54
CA ALA A 18 2.63 -0.33 13.62
C ALA A 18 3.17 0.81 14.50
N SER A 19 3.17 2.05 14.02
CA SER A 19 3.60 3.23 14.75
C SER A 19 2.43 3.84 15.53
N GLU A 20 2.50 3.78 16.86
CA GLU A 20 1.55 4.45 17.74
C GLU A 20 1.46 5.96 17.48
N LYS A 21 2.59 6.59 17.17
CA LYS A 21 2.66 8.01 16.80
C LYS A 21 1.79 8.31 15.57
N ASN A 22 1.89 7.49 14.52
CA ASN A 22 1.10 7.66 13.30
C ASN A 22 -0.39 7.48 13.57
N ILE A 23 -0.75 6.49 14.38
CA ILE A 23 -2.14 6.24 14.79
C ILE A 23 -2.70 7.42 15.58
N ASN A 24 -1.95 7.98 16.52
CA ASN A 24 -2.39 9.13 17.31
C ASN A 24 -2.62 10.37 16.44
N ILE A 25 -1.71 10.66 15.50
CA ILE A 25 -1.87 11.74 14.51
C ILE A 25 -3.11 11.51 13.65
N ALA A 26 -3.30 10.28 13.13
CA ALA A 26 -4.44 9.95 12.30
C ALA A 26 -5.79 10.09 13.05
N LYS A 27 -5.84 9.68 14.33
CA LYS A 27 -7.02 9.88 15.20
C LYS A 27 -7.35 11.35 15.37
N MET A 28 -6.36 12.19 15.71
CA MET A 28 -6.55 13.63 15.86
C MET A 28 -7.12 14.25 14.58
N HIS A 29 -6.51 13.95 13.43
CA HIS A 29 -6.93 14.49 12.14
C HIS A 29 -8.34 14.05 11.74
N SER A 30 -8.71 12.80 12.00
CA SER A 30 -10.06 12.31 11.72
C SER A 30 -11.13 12.96 12.63
N MET A 31 -10.80 13.27 13.89
CA MET A 31 -11.67 14.02 14.81
C MET A 31 -11.91 15.45 14.29
N GLU A 32 -10.84 16.16 13.91
CA GLU A 32 -10.94 17.50 13.31
C GLU A 32 -11.78 17.51 12.03
N SER A 33 -11.65 16.45 11.22
CA SER A 33 -12.42 16.28 9.99
C SER A 33 -13.85 15.77 10.18
N GLY A 34 -14.27 15.45 11.41
CA GLY A 34 -15.60 14.91 11.74
C GLY A 34 -15.85 13.50 11.16
N LEU A 35 -14.79 12.73 10.85
CA LEU A 35 -14.87 11.41 10.25
C LEU A 35 -14.79 10.30 11.30
N LYS A 36 -15.65 9.29 11.15
CA LYS A 36 -15.62 8.08 12.00
C LYS A 36 -14.76 7.01 11.33
N ILE A 37 -13.52 6.89 11.79
CA ILE A 37 -12.55 5.90 11.33
C ILE A 37 -12.03 5.13 12.53
N ASN A 38 -11.99 3.81 12.45
CA ASN A 38 -11.39 2.96 13.47
C ASN A 38 -9.88 2.87 13.25
N TYR A 39 -9.07 3.57 14.04
CA TYR A 39 -7.61 3.50 13.98
C TYR A 39 -7.06 2.61 15.08
N VAL A 40 -6.28 1.59 14.70
CA VAL A 40 -5.71 0.58 15.60
C VAL A 40 -4.19 0.53 15.43
N ASN A 41 -3.45 0.62 16.53
CA ASN A 41 -2.00 0.42 16.52
C ASN A 41 -1.69 -1.07 16.52
N THR A 42 -1.48 -1.63 15.35
CA THR A 42 -1.27 -3.07 15.14
C THR A 42 -0.72 -3.34 13.74
N SER A 43 -0.48 -4.62 13.43
CA SER A 43 -0.15 -5.11 12.10
C SER A 43 -1.15 -6.21 11.66
N PRO A 44 -1.26 -6.54 10.37
CA PRO A 44 -2.18 -7.58 9.90
C PRO A 44 -1.95 -8.95 10.57
N GLU A 45 -0.71 -9.27 10.90
CA GLU A 45 -0.32 -10.54 11.54
C GLU A 45 -0.89 -10.69 12.96
N LYS A 46 -1.26 -9.58 13.58
CA LYS A 46 -1.81 -9.53 14.96
C LYS A 46 -3.32 -9.37 14.99
N LEU A 47 -3.98 -9.34 13.84
CA LEU A 47 -5.42 -9.15 13.70
C LEU A 47 -6.20 -10.47 13.49
N GLU A 48 -5.73 -11.60 14.03
CA GLU A 48 -6.30 -12.94 13.76
C GLU A 48 -7.78 -13.11 14.13
N ASP A 49 -8.30 -12.33 15.08
CA ASP A 49 -9.69 -12.42 15.57
C ASP A 49 -10.58 -11.25 15.12
N PHE A 50 -10.18 -10.49 14.13
CA PHE A 50 -10.91 -9.30 13.69
C PHE A 50 -11.89 -9.59 12.56
N GLU A 51 -12.81 -8.61 12.34
CA GLU A 51 -13.74 -8.58 11.21
C GLU A 51 -13.00 -8.77 9.88
N THR A 52 -13.62 -9.44 8.93
CA THR A 52 -13.14 -9.51 7.55
C THR A 52 -13.60 -8.30 6.75
N TYR A 53 -12.83 -7.93 5.74
CA TYR A 53 -12.99 -6.71 4.94
C TYR A 53 -13.34 -7.03 3.49
N ASP A 54 -14.17 -6.19 2.89
CA ASP A 54 -14.49 -6.27 1.46
C ASP A 54 -13.31 -5.82 0.59
N VAL A 55 -12.54 -4.85 1.10
CA VAL A 55 -11.37 -4.28 0.43
C VAL A 55 -10.22 -4.09 1.42
N ILE A 56 -9.01 -4.47 1.02
CA ILE A 56 -7.76 -4.18 1.73
C ILE A 56 -6.88 -3.32 0.83
N LEU A 57 -6.31 -2.26 1.39
CA LEU A 57 -5.39 -1.35 0.72
C LEU A 57 -4.02 -1.41 1.39
N ASN A 58 -3.05 -1.95 0.70
CA ASN A 58 -1.63 -2.02 1.09
C ASN A 58 -0.83 -1.09 0.18
N LEU A 59 -0.64 0.16 0.60
CA LEU A 59 0.00 1.18 -0.24
C LEU A 59 1.35 1.57 0.37
N GLU A 60 2.43 1.25 -0.34
CA GLU A 60 3.82 1.51 0.08
C GLU A 60 4.14 0.90 1.47
N ILE A 61 3.77 -0.37 1.65
CA ILE A 61 3.98 -1.11 2.91
C ILE A 61 4.86 -2.34 2.71
N VAL A 62 4.65 -3.10 1.62
CA VAL A 62 5.25 -4.42 1.44
C VAL A 62 6.78 -4.40 1.38
N GLU A 63 7.38 -3.29 0.95
CA GLU A 63 8.82 -3.05 0.96
C GLU A 63 9.40 -2.76 2.36
N HIS A 64 8.55 -2.51 3.34
CA HIS A 64 8.97 -2.20 4.72
C HIS A 64 8.76 -3.35 5.69
N VAL A 65 8.08 -4.42 5.28
CA VAL A 65 7.83 -5.57 6.15
C VAL A 65 9.02 -6.55 6.12
N ASP A 66 9.27 -7.19 7.25
CA ASP A 66 10.38 -8.15 7.37
C ASP A 66 10.09 -9.47 6.64
N ASN A 67 8.81 -9.87 6.58
CA ASN A 67 8.37 -11.11 5.94
C ASN A 67 7.13 -10.85 5.07
N VAL A 68 7.35 -10.64 3.77
CA VAL A 68 6.28 -10.38 2.79
C VAL A 68 5.29 -11.54 2.70
N ASP A 69 5.76 -12.79 2.76
CA ASP A 69 4.91 -13.98 2.68
C ASP A 69 3.91 -14.02 3.83
N LEU A 70 4.38 -13.84 5.06
CA LEU A 70 3.53 -13.80 6.25
C LEU A 70 2.55 -12.62 6.20
N TYR A 71 3.03 -11.44 5.75
CA TYR A 71 2.20 -10.25 5.63
C TYR A 71 1.04 -10.45 4.65
N ILE A 72 1.33 -10.92 3.43
CA ILE A 72 0.30 -11.18 2.40
C ILE A 72 -0.69 -12.24 2.86
N LYS A 73 -0.20 -13.33 3.49
CA LYS A 73 -1.04 -14.37 4.09
C LYS A 73 -1.99 -13.80 5.14
N SER A 74 -1.50 -12.92 6.01
CA SER A 74 -2.31 -12.29 7.06
C SER A 74 -3.36 -11.35 6.46
N CYS A 75 -3.00 -10.54 5.47
CA CYS A 75 -3.95 -9.72 4.73
C CYS A 75 -5.03 -10.58 4.03
N GLN A 76 -4.63 -11.71 3.41
CA GLN A 76 -5.56 -12.61 2.75
C GLN A 76 -6.59 -13.20 3.73
N LYS A 77 -6.19 -13.56 4.96
CA LYS A 77 -7.12 -14.06 5.99
C LYS A 77 -8.17 -13.01 6.37
N LEU A 78 -7.78 -11.74 6.44
CA LEU A 78 -8.66 -10.61 6.78
C LEU A 78 -9.60 -10.22 5.63
N LEU A 79 -9.37 -10.71 4.42
CA LEU A 79 -10.19 -10.40 3.25
C LEU A 79 -11.38 -11.36 3.17
N LYS A 80 -12.59 -10.86 2.92
CA LYS A 80 -13.77 -11.67 2.64
C LYS A 80 -13.61 -12.47 1.34
N LYS A 81 -14.38 -13.53 1.18
CA LYS A 81 -14.55 -14.17 -0.12
C LYS A 81 -15.09 -13.15 -1.13
N ASN A 82 -14.55 -13.16 -2.35
CA ASN A 82 -14.78 -12.16 -3.39
C ASN A 82 -14.34 -10.73 -3.02
N GLY A 83 -13.55 -10.56 -1.96
CA GLY A 83 -12.97 -9.28 -1.59
C GLY A 83 -11.76 -8.93 -2.47
N LEU A 84 -11.45 -7.65 -2.56
CA LEU A 84 -10.37 -7.10 -3.37
C LEU A 84 -9.21 -6.64 -2.49
N MET A 85 -7.99 -6.97 -2.89
CA MET A 85 -6.77 -6.42 -2.29
C MET A 85 -6.00 -5.61 -3.31
N PHE A 86 -5.67 -4.38 -2.95
CA PHE A 86 -4.81 -3.50 -3.74
C PHE A 86 -3.46 -3.41 -3.04
N THR A 87 -2.41 -3.77 -3.75
CA THR A 87 -1.04 -3.70 -3.21
C THR A 87 -0.20 -2.84 -4.14
N ALA A 88 0.25 -1.68 -3.65
CA ALA A 88 1.11 -0.76 -4.38
C ALA A 88 2.50 -0.71 -3.75
N THR A 89 3.53 -0.65 -4.57
CA THR A 89 4.92 -0.55 -4.16
C THR A 89 5.82 -0.04 -5.29
N LEU A 90 7.08 0.23 -4.96
CA LEU A 90 8.10 0.59 -5.92
C LEU A 90 8.68 -0.67 -6.59
N ASN A 91 8.91 -0.60 -7.91
CA ASN A 91 9.52 -1.69 -8.65
C ASN A 91 11.03 -1.73 -8.41
N ARG A 92 11.62 -2.91 -8.21
CA ARG A 92 13.07 -3.10 -8.17
C ARG A 92 13.67 -3.06 -9.58
N SER A 93 13.72 -1.87 -10.15
CA SER A 93 14.25 -1.58 -11.48
C SER A 93 15.34 -0.52 -11.43
N LEU A 94 16.18 -0.44 -12.46
CA LEU A 94 17.18 0.63 -12.57
C LEU A 94 16.50 2.01 -12.70
N THR A 95 15.34 2.07 -13.35
CA THR A 95 14.57 3.31 -13.50
C THR A 95 14.05 3.82 -12.17
N SER A 96 13.54 2.93 -11.30
CA SER A 96 13.09 3.30 -9.96
C SER A 96 14.27 3.73 -9.07
N TYR A 97 15.42 3.05 -9.17
CA TYR A 97 16.63 3.45 -8.46
C TYR A 97 17.03 4.89 -8.78
N ILE A 98 17.08 5.24 -10.07
CA ILE A 98 17.45 6.59 -10.51
C ILE A 98 16.39 7.61 -10.11
N LYS A 99 15.11 7.33 -10.30
CA LYS A 99 14.04 8.30 -10.07
C LYS A 99 13.62 8.42 -8.60
N ALA A 100 13.39 7.29 -7.92
CA ALA A 100 12.89 7.29 -6.55
C ALA A 100 14.00 7.55 -5.53
N ILE A 101 15.20 7.01 -5.74
CA ILE A 101 16.31 7.19 -4.80
C ILE A 101 17.15 8.39 -5.19
N ILE A 102 17.85 8.35 -6.34
CA ILE A 102 18.74 9.45 -6.72
C ILE A 102 17.95 10.74 -6.94
N GLY A 103 16.83 10.68 -7.66
CA GLY A 103 16.01 11.85 -7.97
C GLY A 103 15.33 12.43 -6.74
N ALA A 104 14.55 11.65 -6.02
CA ALA A 104 13.72 12.16 -4.93
C ALA A 104 14.50 12.40 -3.62
N GLU A 105 15.48 11.56 -3.30
CA GLU A 105 16.23 11.69 -2.04
C GLU A 105 17.46 12.60 -2.17
N TYR A 106 18.28 12.45 -3.23
CA TYR A 106 19.56 13.17 -3.36
C TYR A 106 19.44 14.49 -4.13
N ILE A 107 18.70 14.53 -5.23
CA ILE A 107 18.62 15.73 -6.10
C ILE A 107 17.51 16.66 -5.61
N LEU A 108 16.27 16.21 -5.57
CA LEU A 108 15.12 17.04 -5.23
C LEU A 108 14.92 17.19 -3.72
N ARG A 109 15.49 16.28 -2.93
CA ARG A 109 15.36 16.25 -1.47
C ARG A 109 13.90 16.30 -0.98
N TRP A 110 13.01 15.70 -1.75
CA TRP A 110 11.60 15.57 -1.37
C TRP A 110 11.41 14.59 -0.22
N LEU A 111 12.32 13.64 -0.09
CA LEU A 111 12.36 12.64 0.97
C LEU A 111 13.75 12.65 1.65
N PRO A 112 13.84 12.32 2.93
CA PRO A 112 15.11 12.14 3.60
C PRO A 112 15.97 11.06 2.92
N ILE A 113 17.29 11.27 2.89
CA ILE A 113 18.23 10.27 2.36
C ILE A 113 18.12 8.98 3.17
N GLY A 114 18.02 7.84 2.49
CA GLY A 114 17.88 6.53 3.13
C GLY A 114 16.44 6.17 3.49
N THR A 115 15.45 6.91 2.98
CA THR A 115 14.02 6.55 3.14
C THR A 115 13.71 5.21 2.51
N HIS A 116 14.37 4.88 1.38
CA HIS A 116 14.11 3.65 0.66
C HIS A 116 15.36 2.77 0.57
N ASP A 117 15.19 1.49 0.84
CA ASP A 117 16.17 0.44 0.53
C ASP A 117 15.76 -0.27 -0.77
N TRP A 118 16.45 0.00 -1.86
CA TRP A 118 16.17 -0.56 -3.17
C TRP A 118 16.15 -2.11 -3.18
N ASN A 119 16.94 -2.75 -2.31
CA ASN A 119 16.99 -4.20 -2.22
C ASN A 119 15.66 -4.79 -1.69
N LYS A 120 14.88 -4.00 -0.97
CA LYS A 120 13.56 -4.38 -0.45
C LYS A 120 12.42 -4.14 -1.43
N PHE A 121 12.67 -3.44 -2.54
CA PHE A 121 11.65 -3.26 -3.57
C PHE A 121 11.34 -4.61 -4.23
N LEU A 122 10.08 -4.80 -4.60
CA LEU A 122 9.61 -6.02 -5.23
C LEU A 122 9.38 -5.79 -6.73
N LYS A 123 9.79 -6.77 -7.56
CA LYS A 123 9.36 -6.78 -8.95
C LYS A 123 7.90 -7.22 -9.03
N PRO A 124 7.13 -6.80 -10.07
CA PRO A 124 5.75 -7.22 -10.25
C PRO A 124 5.56 -8.74 -10.15
N GLU A 125 6.44 -9.51 -10.81
CA GLU A 125 6.37 -10.97 -10.83
C GLU A 125 6.63 -11.61 -9.45
N GLU A 126 7.48 -10.99 -8.65
CA GLU A 126 7.75 -11.45 -7.28
C GLU A 126 6.51 -11.24 -6.39
N LEU A 127 5.89 -10.05 -6.45
CA LEU A 127 4.67 -9.78 -5.69
C LEU A 127 3.51 -10.66 -6.17
N GLU A 128 3.34 -10.85 -7.49
CA GLU A 128 2.33 -11.78 -8.01
C GLU A 128 2.53 -13.21 -7.50
N SER A 129 3.78 -13.67 -7.38
CA SER A 129 4.08 -14.99 -6.82
C SER A 129 3.58 -15.13 -5.38
N TYR A 130 3.80 -14.12 -4.52
CA TYR A 130 3.28 -14.11 -3.14
C TYR A 130 1.74 -14.10 -3.12
N LEU A 131 1.11 -13.29 -3.97
CA LEU A 131 -0.36 -13.21 -4.07
C LEU A 131 -0.97 -14.55 -4.52
N THR A 132 -0.40 -15.15 -5.56
CA THR A 132 -0.86 -16.43 -6.12
C THR A 132 -0.72 -17.59 -5.12
N LYS A 133 0.38 -17.62 -4.36
CA LYS A 133 0.61 -18.59 -3.30
C LYS A 133 -0.54 -18.57 -2.26
N GLU A 134 -1.05 -17.40 -1.94
CA GLU A 134 -2.17 -17.20 -1.03
C GLU A 134 -3.54 -17.22 -1.74
N LYS A 135 -3.60 -17.76 -2.97
CA LYS A 135 -4.83 -17.92 -3.78
C LYS A 135 -5.55 -16.61 -4.09
N LEU A 136 -4.80 -15.51 -4.17
CA LEU A 136 -5.27 -14.24 -4.66
C LEU A 136 -5.04 -14.18 -6.17
N ILE A 137 -6.09 -13.86 -6.93
CA ILE A 137 -6.05 -13.84 -8.39
C ILE A 137 -5.86 -12.40 -8.86
N THR A 138 -4.75 -12.13 -9.54
CA THR A 138 -4.49 -10.82 -10.15
C THR A 138 -5.58 -10.48 -11.16
N GLN A 139 -6.22 -9.34 -11.00
CA GLN A 139 -7.23 -8.80 -11.89
C GLN A 139 -6.67 -7.69 -12.79
N ASP A 140 -5.76 -6.88 -12.28
CA ASP A 140 -5.14 -5.77 -13.00
C ASP A 140 -3.77 -5.44 -12.40
N ILE A 141 -2.84 -5.04 -13.24
CA ILE A 141 -1.55 -4.45 -12.86
C ILE A 141 -1.38 -3.14 -13.60
N SER A 142 -1.05 -2.08 -12.88
CA SER A 142 -0.90 -0.75 -13.47
C SER A 142 0.15 0.06 -12.75
N GLY A 143 0.88 0.87 -13.50
CA GLY A 143 1.75 1.90 -12.96
C GLY A 143 1.01 3.22 -12.74
N LEU A 144 1.63 4.12 -12.00
CA LEU A 144 1.16 5.49 -11.80
C LEU A 144 2.20 6.48 -12.32
N LYS A 145 1.77 7.41 -13.16
CA LYS A 145 2.61 8.50 -13.67
C LYS A 145 2.08 9.85 -13.19
N PHE A 146 2.98 10.64 -12.62
CA PHE A 146 2.70 12.04 -12.28
C PHE A 146 2.95 12.93 -13.50
N ASN A 147 1.94 13.76 -13.82
CA ASN A 147 2.09 14.80 -14.83
C ASN A 147 2.37 16.16 -14.12
N PRO A 148 3.59 16.72 -14.23
CA PRO A 148 3.95 17.94 -13.53
C PRO A 148 3.22 19.21 -14.04
N PHE A 149 2.75 19.21 -15.29
CA PHE A 149 2.06 20.36 -15.87
C PHE A 149 0.66 20.57 -15.26
N ASN A 150 -0.10 19.51 -15.09
CA ASN A 150 -1.45 19.58 -14.52
C ASN A 150 -1.53 19.06 -13.07
N LYS A 151 -0.40 18.69 -12.47
CA LYS A 151 -0.26 18.14 -11.10
C LYS A 151 -1.20 16.96 -10.81
N ARG A 152 -1.42 16.10 -11.80
CA ARG A 152 -2.32 14.94 -11.68
C ARG A 152 -1.58 13.64 -11.87
N TRP A 153 -1.98 12.64 -11.12
CA TRP A 153 -1.60 11.26 -11.32
C TRP A 153 -2.51 10.61 -12.36
N LYS A 154 -1.93 9.73 -13.18
CA LYS A 154 -2.66 8.93 -14.18
C LYS A 154 -2.20 7.48 -14.12
N LYS A 155 -3.16 6.57 -14.30
CA LYS A 155 -2.91 5.16 -14.56
C LYS A 155 -2.07 5.01 -15.84
N SER A 156 -1.11 4.09 -15.83
CA SER A 156 -0.15 3.86 -16.91
C SER A 156 0.13 2.36 -17.04
N SER A 157 0.46 1.91 -18.25
CA SER A 157 1.02 0.58 -18.47
C SER A 157 2.51 0.47 -18.15
N ASP A 158 3.17 1.59 -17.89
CA ASP A 158 4.59 1.62 -17.52
C ASP A 158 4.75 1.31 -16.03
N LEU A 159 5.30 0.15 -15.72
CA LEU A 159 5.55 -0.36 -14.38
C LEU A 159 6.98 -0.08 -13.91
N SER A 160 7.76 0.68 -14.64
CA SER A 160 9.21 0.81 -14.41
C SER A 160 9.60 1.49 -13.10
N VAL A 161 8.73 2.29 -12.49
CA VAL A 161 9.02 3.01 -11.23
C VAL A 161 8.20 2.45 -10.08
N ASN A 162 6.89 2.45 -10.23
CA ASN A 162 5.92 1.99 -9.26
C ASN A 162 4.82 1.21 -9.95
N TYR A 163 4.11 0.41 -9.19
CA TYR A 163 2.96 -0.31 -9.69
C TYR A 163 1.96 -0.61 -8.58
N ILE A 164 0.74 -0.89 -8.97
CA ILE A 164 -0.33 -1.36 -8.11
C ILE A 164 -0.93 -2.62 -8.73
N ILE A 165 -1.08 -3.66 -7.91
CA ILE A 165 -1.77 -4.89 -8.27
C ILE A 165 -3.13 -4.90 -7.58
N CYS A 166 -4.19 -5.10 -8.35
CA CYS A 166 -5.51 -5.44 -7.85
C CYS A 166 -5.68 -6.95 -7.89
N SER A 167 -5.95 -7.57 -6.76
CA SER A 167 -6.16 -9.02 -6.66
C SER A 167 -7.48 -9.36 -5.97
N LEU A 168 -8.11 -10.47 -6.40
CA LEU A 168 -9.38 -10.98 -5.94
C LEU A 168 -9.15 -12.24 -5.09
N LYS A 169 -9.81 -12.34 -3.93
CA LYS A 169 -9.87 -13.57 -3.13
C LYS A 169 -11.04 -14.44 -3.60
N ASN A 170 -10.74 -15.65 -4.04
CA ASN A 170 -11.74 -16.67 -4.36
C ASN A 170 -12.30 -17.38 -3.12
#